data_12d88e349b42701a8dce459ca22f6713
#
_entry.id   12d88e349b42701a8dce459ca22f6713
#
_cell.length_a   1.000
_cell.length_b   1.000
_cell.length_c   1.000
_cell.angle_alpha   90.00
_cell.angle_beta   90.00
_cell.angle_gamma   90.00
#
_symmetry.space_group_name_H-M   'P 1'
#
loop_
_entity.id
_entity.type
_entity.pdbx_description
1 polymer ?
#
loop_
_entity_poly.entity_id
_entity_poly.type
_entity_poly.pdbx_seq_one_letter_code
_entity_poly.pdbx_strand_id
1 'polypeptide(L)'
;GIMGGYGDGKFGPNDPVTREQLASIFYLYAQCKGYDVTATGSLDSFTDKGSVSAWAQEAIKWAVGNGIMGGKENNLLDPKGTATRAEIAAMLHRFVEKYGLKPVVTPTGTTGWTKPTISGNSITSPKTGDSSQFLWQDYLLM
;
A
#
# COMPACT_ATOMS: atom_id res chain seq x y z
N GLY A 1 2.25 -4.49 15.67
CA GLY A 1 3.02 -3.76 14.65
C GLY A 1 2.62 -4.17 13.24
N ILE A 2 2.70 -3.22 12.30
CA ILE A 2 2.34 -3.47 10.89
C ILE A 2 3.48 -4.19 10.16
N MET A 3 4.71 -3.91 10.55
CA MET A 3 5.91 -4.54 9.99
C MET A 3 6.70 -5.20 11.12
N GLY A 4 7.07 -6.45 10.91
CA GLY A 4 7.94 -7.21 11.79
C GLY A 4 9.27 -7.51 11.07
N GLY A 5 10.30 -7.80 11.84
CA GLY A 5 11.55 -8.34 11.31
C GLY A 5 11.44 -9.84 11.00
N TYR A 6 12.55 -10.44 10.63
CA TYR A 6 12.63 -11.87 10.28
C TYR A 6 12.56 -12.83 11.48
N GLY A 7 12.31 -12.33 12.67
CA GLY A 7 12.14 -13.14 13.88
C GLY A 7 13.42 -13.40 14.68
N ASP A 8 14.58 -13.13 14.12
CA ASP A 8 15.90 -13.31 14.73
C ASP A 8 16.57 -11.99 15.13
N GLY A 9 15.78 -10.94 15.32
CA GLY A 9 16.25 -9.59 15.60
C GLY A 9 16.77 -8.83 14.38
N LYS A 10 16.63 -9.42 13.17
CA LYS A 10 17.03 -8.79 11.92
C LYS A 10 15.88 -8.10 11.24
N PHE A 11 16.17 -6.97 10.64
CA PHE A 11 15.27 -6.21 9.78
C PHE A 11 15.99 -5.87 8.48
N GLY A 12 15.45 -6.28 7.34
CA GLY A 12 16.06 -6.09 6.03
C GLY A 12 15.48 -4.88 5.28
N PRO A 13 15.89 -3.65 5.59
CA PRO A 13 15.29 -2.45 5.00
C PRO A 13 15.56 -2.32 3.49
N ASN A 14 16.58 -2.99 2.99
CA ASN A 14 16.98 -2.97 1.58
C ASN A 14 16.57 -4.24 0.83
N ASP A 15 15.94 -5.18 1.50
CA ASP A 15 15.52 -6.42 0.86
C ASP A 15 14.29 -6.18 -0.01
N PRO A 16 14.20 -6.85 -1.17
CA PRO A 16 13.03 -6.73 -2.02
C PRO A 16 11.80 -7.30 -1.31
N VAL A 17 10.68 -6.58 -1.38
CA VAL A 17 9.42 -7.03 -0.81
C VAL A 17 8.72 -7.99 -1.80
N THR A 18 8.21 -9.11 -1.29
CA THR A 18 7.40 -10.02 -2.10
C THR A 18 5.95 -9.54 -2.20
N ARG A 19 5.22 -10.04 -3.20
CA ARG A 19 3.82 -9.67 -3.40
C ARG A 19 2.95 -10.08 -2.20
N GLU A 20 3.20 -11.23 -1.59
CA GLU A 20 2.48 -11.67 -0.39
C GLU A 20 2.82 -10.84 0.86
N GLN A 21 4.08 -10.41 0.99
CA GLN A 21 4.48 -9.48 2.06
C GLN A 21 3.79 -8.13 1.90
N LEU A 22 3.75 -7.61 0.68
CA LEU A 22 3.09 -6.36 0.38
C LEU A 22 1.58 -6.42 0.70
N ALA A 23 0.90 -7.48 0.27
CA ALA A 23 -0.51 -7.69 0.62
C ALA A 23 -0.74 -7.72 2.14
N SER A 24 0.16 -8.36 2.88
CA SER A 24 0.08 -8.43 4.33
C SER A 24 0.28 -7.06 5.00
N ILE A 25 1.18 -6.24 4.48
CA ILE A 25 1.39 -4.87 4.97
C ILE A 25 0.10 -4.04 4.80
N PHE A 26 -0.52 -4.09 3.64
CA PHE A 26 -1.79 -3.38 3.39
C PHE A 26 -2.93 -3.89 4.27
N TYR A 27 -3.02 -5.21 4.45
CA TYR A 27 -4.02 -5.84 5.30
C TYR A 27 -3.90 -5.40 6.76
N LEU A 28 -2.70 -5.49 7.31
CA LEU A 28 -2.42 -5.07 8.70
C LEU A 28 -2.62 -3.56 8.89
N TYR A 29 -2.25 -2.76 7.89
CA TYR A 29 -2.53 -1.33 7.93
C TYR A 29 -4.03 -1.05 7.95
N ALA A 30 -4.80 -1.73 7.10
CA ALA A 30 -6.26 -1.60 7.06
C ALA A 30 -6.90 -1.96 8.42
N GLN A 31 -6.46 -3.06 9.04
CA GLN A 31 -6.89 -3.44 10.38
C GLN A 31 -6.53 -2.38 11.43
N CYS A 32 -5.31 -1.88 11.38
CA CYS A 32 -4.84 -0.84 12.32
C CYS A 32 -5.66 0.44 12.21
N LYS A 33 -6.13 0.78 11.01
CA LYS A 33 -7.00 1.93 10.76
C LYS A 33 -8.49 1.66 11.04
N GLY A 34 -8.85 0.44 11.38
CA GLY A 34 -10.23 0.06 11.63
C GLY A 34 -11.08 0.01 10.36
N TYR A 35 -10.45 -0.21 9.21
CA TYR A 35 -11.18 -0.44 7.96
C TYR A 35 -11.81 -1.84 7.96
N ASP A 36 -12.90 -1.99 7.24
CA ASP A 36 -13.53 -3.29 7.06
C ASP A 36 -12.63 -4.20 6.21
N VAL A 37 -12.17 -5.29 6.81
CA VAL A 37 -11.34 -6.30 6.17
C VAL A 37 -12.04 -7.66 6.04
N THR A 38 -13.36 -7.70 6.23
CA THR A 38 -14.14 -8.94 6.20
C THR A 38 -14.36 -9.47 4.79
N ALA A 39 -14.41 -8.59 3.79
CA ALA A 39 -14.60 -9.01 2.41
C ALA A 39 -13.34 -9.72 1.88
N THR A 40 -13.50 -10.97 1.47
CA THR A 40 -12.42 -11.81 0.92
C THR A 40 -12.83 -12.39 -0.43
N GLY A 41 -11.84 -12.63 -1.29
CA GLY A 41 -12.03 -13.29 -2.58
C GLY A 41 -11.54 -14.73 -2.58
N SER A 42 -12.06 -15.53 -3.54
CA SER A 42 -11.51 -16.84 -3.81
C SER A 42 -10.20 -16.76 -4.58
N LEU A 43 -9.27 -17.64 -4.28
CA LEU A 43 -8.01 -17.81 -5.02
C LEU A 43 -8.09 -18.95 -6.05
N ASP A 44 -9.27 -19.54 -6.27
CA ASP A 44 -9.41 -20.72 -7.11
C ASP A 44 -9.11 -20.50 -8.59
N SER A 45 -9.23 -19.26 -9.04
CA SER A 45 -8.87 -18.86 -10.41
C SER A 45 -7.35 -18.81 -10.66
N PHE A 46 -6.55 -18.83 -9.59
CA PHE A 46 -5.10 -18.75 -9.72
C PHE A 46 -4.46 -20.12 -9.72
N THR A 47 -3.61 -20.39 -10.71
CA THR A 47 -2.95 -21.69 -10.90
C THR A 47 -1.93 -21.98 -9.82
N ASP A 48 -1.35 -20.94 -9.22
CA ASP A 48 -0.31 -21.02 -8.20
C ASP A 48 -0.80 -20.70 -6.79
N LYS A 49 -2.11 -20.82 -6.55
CA LYS A 49 -2.70 -20.55 -5.20
C LYS A 49 -2.02 -21.34 -4.06
N GLY A 50 -1.51 -22.54 -4.35
CA GLY A 50 -0.79 -23.37 -3.38
C GLY A 50 0.58 -22.82 -2.97
N SER A 51 1.12 -21.83 -3.70
CA SER A 51 2.39 -21.17 -3.39
C SER A 51 2.26 -20.08 -2.34
N VAL A 52 1.04 -19.70 -1.98
CA VAL A 52 0.79 -18.68 -0.95
C VAL A 52 1.18 -19.24 0.42
N SER A 53 1.99 -18.50 1.15
CA SER A 53 2.34 -18.86 2.53
C SER A 53 1.11 -18.86 3.44
N ALA A 54 1.06 -19.80 4.40
CA ALA A 54 -0.06 -19.91 5.33
C ALA A 54 -0.36 -18.59 6.06
N TRP A 55 0.66 -17.87 6.48
CA TRP A 55 0.53 -16.59 7.17
C TRP A 55 0.00 -15.44 6.28
N ALA A 56 0.12 -15.56 4.97
CA ALA A 56 -0.30 -14.54 4.01
C ALA A 56 -1.66 -14.81 3.38
N GLN A 57 -2.25 -15.99 3.60
CA GLN A 57 -3.47 -16.41 2.90
C GLN A 57 -4.63 -15.45 3.10
N GLU A 58 -4.88 -15.02 4.33
CA GLU A 58 -5.99 -14.11 4.62
C GLU A 58 -5.78 -12.74 3.97
N ALA A 59 -4.56 -12.20 4.09
CA ALA A 59 -4.20 -10.92 3.49
C ALA A 59 -4.35 -10.94 1.96
N ILE A 60 -3.92 -12.02 1.31
CA ILE A 60 -4.05 -12.17 -0.13
C ILE A 60 -5.52 -12.34 -0.55
N LYS A 61 -6.30 -13.17 0.14
CA LYS A 61 -7.75 -13.30 -0.13
C LYS A 61 -8.47 -11.96 0.01
N TRP A 62 -8.14 -11.21 1.05
CA TRP A 62 -8.67 -9.88 1.24
C TRP A 62 -8.24 -8.92 0.11
N ALA A 63 -6.96 -8.89 -0.24
CA ALA A 63 -6.44 -7.99 -1.28
C ALA A 63 -7.03 -8.29 -2.65
N VAL A 64 -7.20 -9.58 -3.00
CA VAL A 64 -7.84 -10.02 -4.25
C VAL A 64 -9.34 -9.70 -4.23
N GLY A 65 -10.04 -10.03 -3.14
CA GLY A 65 -11.47 -9.81 -3.01
C GLY A 65 -11.87 -8.32 -3.05
N ASN A 66 -10.99 -7.45 -2.63
CA ASN A 66 -11.19 -6.00 -2.69
C ASN A 66 -10.59 -5.32 -3.94
N GLY A 67 -10.07 -6.11 -4.89
CA GLY A 67 -9.50 -5.58 -6.12
C GLY A 67 -8.19 -4.81 -5.94
N ILE A 68 -7.56 -4.89 -4.76
CA ILE A 68 -6.29 -4.21 -4.46
C ILE A 68 -5.14 -4.94 -5.15
N MET A 69 -5.17 -6.27 -5.14
CA MET A 69 -4.19 -7.14 -5.77
C MET A 69 -4.84 -7.92 -6.91
N GLY A 70 -4.24 -7.88 -8.08
CA GLY A 70 -4.63 -8.70 -9.23
C GLY A 70 -3.60 -9.76 -9.55
N GLY A 71 -3.98 -10.71 -10.41
CA GLY A 71 -3.07 -11.68 -11.00
C GLY A 71 -2.21 -11.07 -12.10
N LYS A 72 -1.20 -11.82 -12.49
CA LYS A 72 -0.38 -11.62 -13.69
C LYS A 72 -0.95 -12.42 -14.86
N GLU A 73 -0.26 -12.42 -15.98
CA GLU A 73 -0.55 -13.27 -17.13
C GLU A 73 -0.63 -14.74 -16.71
N ASN A 74 -1.40 -15.53 -17.46
CA ASN A 74 -1.63 -16.95 -17.20
C ASN A 74 -2.28 -17.28 -15.84
N ASN A 75 -3.07 -16.36 -15.30
CA ASN A 75 -3.73 -16.51 -14.00
C ASN A 75 -2.76 -16.82 -12.85
N LEU A 76 -1.58 -16.24 -12.89
CA LEU A 76 -0.59 -16.36 -11.82
C LEU A 76 -0.78 -15.25 -10.78
N LEU A 77 -0.82 -15.62 -9.53
CA LEU A 77 -0.80 -14.68 -8.41
C LEU A 77 0.62 -14.23 -8.07
N ASP A 78 1.59 -15.13 -8.27
CA ASP A 78 3.03 -14.94 -8.03
C ASP A 78 3.33 -14.38 -6.62
N PRO A 79 2.88 -15.05 -5.55
CA PRO A 79 2.97 -14.53 -4.19
C PRO A 79 4.40 -14.34 -3.70
N LYS A 80 5.32 -15.20 -4.15
CA LYS A 80 6.74 -15.16 -3.80
C LYS A 80 7.56 -14.23 -4.69
N GLY A 81 7.00 -13.81 -5.80
CA GLY A 81 7.67 -12.88 -6.70
C GLY A 81 7.88 -11.51 -6.06
N THR A 82 8.98 -10.87 -6.41
CA THR A 82 9.26 -9.49 -5.97
C THR A 82 8.22 -8.54 -6.54
N ALA A 83 7.63 -7.73 -5.68
CA ALA A 83 6.74 -6.67 -6.11
C ALA A 83 7.53 -5.57 -6.83
N THR A 84 7.15 -5.27 -8.06
CA THR A 84 7.74 -4.16 -8.81
C THR A 84 7.22 -2.82 -8.30
N ARG A 85 7.95 -1.74 -8.58
CA ARG A 85 7.50 -0.37 -8.23
C ARG A 85 6.13 -0.05 -8.84
N ALA A 86 5.88 -0.49 -10.07
CA ALA A 86 4.60 -0.31 -10.74
C ALA A 86 3.47 -1.08 -10.03
N GLU A 87 3.72 -2.31 -9.60
CA GLU A 87 2.76 -3.11 -8.84
C GLU A 87 2.45 -2.50 -7.47
N ILE A 88 3.47 -2.01 -6.77
CA ILE A 88 3.31 -1.31 -5.49
C ILE A 88 2.44 -0.05 -5.68
N ALA A 89 2.74 0.76 -6.69
CA ALA A 89 1.96 1.96 -7.00
C ALA A 89 0.51 1.63 -7.36
N ALA A 90 0.29 0.60 -8.18
CA ALA A 90 -1.06 0.17 -8.55
C ALA A 90 -1.87 -0.35 -7.35
N MET A 91 -1.26 -1.13 -6.48
CA MET A 91 -1.91 -1.63 -5.27
C MET A 91 -2.22 -0.48 -4.31
N LEU A 92 -1.30 0.45 -4.12
CA LEU A 92 -1.51 1.63 -3.29
C LEU A 92 -2.65 2.50 -3.83
N HIS A 93 -2.68 2.74 -5.13
CA HIS A 93 -3.75 3.51 -5.78
C HIS A 93 -5.12 2.88 -5.52
N ARG A 94 -5.25 1.58 -5.77
CA ARG A 94 -6.52 0.85 -5.55
C ARG A 94 -6.91 0.82 -4.08
N PHE A 95 -5.94 0.72 -3.17
CA PHE A 95 -6.19 0.80 -1.74
C PHE A 95 -6.75 2.17 -1.35
N VAL A 96 -6.14 3.25 -1.85
CA VAL A 96 -6.58 4.63 -1.59
C VAL A 96 -7.97 4.88 -2.20
N GLU A 97 -8.23 4.39 -3.40
CA GLU A 97 -9.57 4.48 -4.00
C GLU A 97 -10.64 3.78 -3.16
N LYS A 98 -10.30 2.61 -2.61
CA LYS A 98 -11.23 1.81 -1.80
C LYS A 98 -11.54 2.45 -0.45
N TYR A 99 -10.52 2.88 0.27
CA TYR A 99 -10.65 3.31 1.66
C TYR A 99 -10.53 4.82 1.86
N GLY A 100 -10.03 5.53 0.87
CA GLY A 100 -9.66 6.94 0.98
C GLY A 100 -8.44 7.16 1.87
N LEU A 101 -7.90 8.37 1.81
CA LEU A 101 -6.95 8.84 2.81
C LEU A 101 -7.74 9.65 3.82
N LYS A 102 -8.06 9.05 4.96
CA LYS A 102 -8.65 9.83 6.05
C LYS A 102 -7.59 10.81 6.56
N PRO A 103 -7.90 12.11 6.64
CA PRO A 103 -6.96 13.06 7.19
C PRO A 103 -6.61 12.65 8.62
N VAL A 104 -5.32 12.71 8.94
CA VAL A 104 -4.87 12.53 10.31
C VAL A 104 -5.35 13.74 11.10
N VAL A 105 -6.39 13.54 11.90
CA VAL A 105 -6.83 14.57 12.85
C VAL A 105 -5.83 14.54 14.00
N THR A 106 -4.99 15.56 14.09
CA THR A 106 -4.13 15.73 15.27
C THR A 106 -5.02 16.06 16.48
N PRO A 107 -4.61 15.68 17.70
CA PRO A 107 -5.38 15.95 18.91
C PRO A 107 -5.74 17.42 19.15
N THR A 108 -5.11 18.33 18.44
CA THR A 108 -5.36 19.78 18.50
C THR A 108 -6.43 20.26 17.51
N GLY A 109 -7.10 19.36 16.76
CA GLY A 109 -8.13 19.74 15.80
C GLY A 109 -7.63 20.47 14.55
N THR A 110 -6.35 20.69 14.42
CA THR A 110 -5.73 21.20 13.21
C THR A 110 -5.42 20.03 12.28
N THR A 111 -6.00 20.05 11.08
CA THR A 111 -5.54 19.17 9.99
C THR A 111 -4.06 19.45 9.80
N GLY A 112 -3.20 18.45 10.00
CA GLY A 112 -1.74 18.60 9.98
C GLY A 112 -1.13 18.93 8.61
N TRP A 113 -1.92 19.45 7.70
CA TRP A 113 -1.52 19.95 6.40
C TRP A 113 -2.02 21.36 6.21
N THR A 114 -1.19 22.33 6.58
CA THR A 114 -1.33 23.66 6.05
C THR A 114 -0.63 23.69 4.69
N LYS A 115 -1.40 23.98 3.63
CA LYS A 115 -0.81 24.36 2.34
C LYS A 115 0.27 25.39 2.62
N PRO A 116 1.53 25.17 2.19
CA PRO A 116 2.54 26.21 2.33
C PRO A 116 2.05 27.44 1.58
N THR A 117 1.78 28.49 2.32
CA THR A 117 1.47 29.78 1.75
C THR A 117 2.75 30.28 1.11
N ILE A 118 2.81 30.31 -0.21
CA ILE A 118 3.89 30.94 -0.93
C ILE A 118 3.71 32.45 -0.72
N SER A 119 4.31 32.96 0.32
CA SER A 119 4.46 34.39 0.52
C SER A 119 5.75 34.79 -0.16
N GLY A 120 5.63 35.49 -1.29
CA GLY A 120 6.67 36.30 -1.86
C GLY A 120 7.83 35.59 -2.57
N ASN A 121 7.96 35.85 -3.79
CA ASN A 121 9.15 36.00 -4.68
C ASN A 121 10.42 35.13 -4.53
N SER A 122 10.42 34.01 -3.89
CA SER A 122 11.50 33.05 -4.08
C SER A 122 10.94 31.65 -4.32
N ILE A 123 10.78 31.35 -5.60
CA ILE A 123 10.59 29.97 -6.04
C ILE A 123 11.98 29.32 -5.93
N THR A 124 12.29 28.81 -4.76
CA THR A 124 13.34 27.81 -4.68
C THR A 124 12.76 26.53 -5.25
N SER A 125 13.31 26.07 -6.35
CA SER A 125 12.97 24.78 -6.92
C SER A 125 13.02 23.72 -5.81
N PRO A 126 12.00 22.86 -5.68
CA PRO A 126 12.07 21.78 -4.72
C PRO A 126 13.32 20.95 -5.01
N LYS A 127 14.08 20.67 -3.95
CA LYS A 127 15.26 19.80 -4.07
C LYS A 127 14.83 18.48 -4.68
N THR A 128 15.63 17.95 -5.59
CA THR A 128 15.50 16.62 -6.16
C THR A 128 15.17 15.60 -5.07
N GLY A 129 13.96 15.09 -5.06
CA GLY A 129 13.45 14.18 -4.03
C GLY A 129 12.01 14.48 -3.59
N ASP A 130 11.51 15.71 -3.79
CA ASP A 130 10.15 16.12 -3.43
C ASP A 130 9.13 16.01 -4.58
N SER A 131 9.44 15.24 -5.62
CA SER A 131 8.49 14.94 -6.71
C SER A 131 7.21 14.24 -6.22
N SER A 132 7.22 13.66 -5.02
CA SER A 132 6.04 13.09 -4.39
C SER A 132 4.98 14.14 -4.03
N GLN A 133 5.34 15.40 -3.79
CA GLN A 133 4.38 16.47 -3.50
C GLN A 133 3.62 16.93 -4.75
N PHE A 134 4.23 16.89 -5.94
CA PHE A 134 3.56 17.21 -7.20
C PHE A 134 2.48 16.20 -7.57
N LEU A 135 2.73 14.91 -7.36
CA LEU A 135 1.76 13.83 -7.60
C LEU A 135 0.53 13.95 -6.69
N TRP A 136 0.69 14.48 -5.49
CA TRP A 136 -0.41 14.69 -4.55
C TRP A 136 -1.30 15.87 -4.93
N GLN A 137 -0.74 16.94 -5.52
CA GLN A 137 -1.53 18.10 -5.98
C GLN A 137 -2.38 17.74 -7.20
N ASP A 138 -1.84 16.98 -8.15
CA ASP A 138 -2.59 16.53 -9.31
C ASP A 138 -3.72 15.56 -8.92
N TYR A 139 -3.51 14.76 -7.88
CA TYR A 139 -4.52 13.85 -7.37
C TYR A 139 -5.66 14.57 -6.63
N LEU A 140 -5.38 15.68 -5.96
CA LEU A 140 -6.38 16.48 -5.24
C LEU A 140 -7.18 17.41 -6.17
N LEU A 141 -6.72 17.66 -7.39
CA LEU A 141 -7.38 18.49 -8.40
C LEU A 141 -8.24 17.67 -9.39
N MET A 142 -8.16 16.37 -9.34
CA MET A 142 -9.05 15.44 -10.00
C MET A 142 -10.16 15.00 -9.06
#